data_8f2b86a1bb6a83b98fb13ed18a5811d2
#
_entry.id   8f2b86a1bb6a83b98fb13ed18a5811d2
#
_cell.length_a   1.000
_cell.length_b   1.000
_cell.length_c   1.000
_cell.angle_alpha   90.00
_cell.angle_beta   90.00
_cell.angle_gamma   90.00
#
_symmetry.space_group_name_H-M   'P 1'
#
loop_
_entity.id
_entity.type
_entity.pdbx_description
1 polymer ?
#
loop_
_entity_poly.entity_id
_entity_poly.type
_entity_poly.pdbx_seq_one_letter_code
_entity_poly.pdbx_strand_id
1 'polypeptide(L)'
;MANNQELNIIHLYPDLLNLYGDRGNIACMQKRLEWRGIDAKVSTCTNSDHSINLENADIIFVGGGSDREQEIVCSLLLKKKDEITNYVENGGVLVAVCGGYQLLGKYYQTANSKIEGLGILDIYTDAGDTRLIGNVVLESELFSQKIC
;
A
#
# COMPACT_ATOMS: atom_id res chain seq x y z
N MET A 1 -15.14 31.91 6.94
CA MET A 1 -13.82 31.33 6.68
C MET A 1 -14.05 29.85 6.40
N ALA A 2 -13.82 29.40 5.18
CA ALA A 2 -13.91 27.97 4.87
C ALA A 2 -12.82 27.26 5.67
N ASN A 3 -13.21 26.31 6.52
CA ASN A 3 -12.28 25.40 7.19
C ASN A 3 -11.72 24.52 6.07
N ASN A 4 -10.56 24.88 5.51
CA ASN A 4 -9.92 24.06 4.50
C ASN A 4 -9.42 22.80 5.23
N GLN A 5 -10.08 21.67 5.02
CA GLN A 5 -9.62 20.39 5.52
C GLN A 5 -8.42 19.99 4.66
N GLU A 6 -7.32 19.61 5.29
CA GLU A 6 -6.11 19.09 4.63
C GLU A 6 -5.92 17.63 5.05
N LEU A 7 -5.59 16.76 4.09
CA LEU A 7 -5.21 15.38 4.33
C LEU A 7 -3.77 15.14 3.87
N ASN A 8 -2.99 14.50 4.75
CA ASN A 8 -1.60 14.12 4.49
C ASN A 8 -1.54 12.69 3.97
N ILE A 9 -1.13 12.52 2.70
CA ILE A 9 -0.95 11.22 2.07
C ILE A 9 0.55 10.93 2.02
N ILE A 10 0.96 9.79 2.56
CA ILE A 10 2.34 9.33 2.43
C ILE A 10 2.39 8.18 1.42
N HIS A 11 3.14 8.37 0.34
CA HIS A 11 3.41 7.35 -0.66
C HIS A 11 4.76 6.69 -0.39
N LEU A 12 4.72 5.42 0.02
CA LEU A 12 5.93 4.65 0.34
C LEU A 12 6.57 4.07 -0.92
N TYR A 13 7.85 4.36 -1.08
CA TYR A 13 8.74 3.81 -2.11
C TYR A 13 8.23 3.90 -3.55
N PRO A 14 7.73 5.07 -4.02
CA PRO A 14 7.25 5.22 -5.40
C PRO A 14 8.36 5.16 -6.44
N ASP A 15 9.60 5.17 -6.03
CA ASP A 15 10.79 4.96 -6.86
C ASP A 15 11.04 3.48 -7.17
N LEU A 16 10.52 2.57 -6.34
CA LEU A 16 10.63 1.12 -6.49
C LEU A 16 9.27 0.47 -6.81
N LEU A 17 8.21 0.88 -6.14
CA LEU A 17 6.87 0.31 -6.27
C LEU A 17 5.96 1.21 -7.11
N ASN A 18 6.05 1.11 -8.44
CA ASN A 18 5.23 1.89 -9.37
C ASN A 18 4.96 1.14 -10.69
N LEU A 19 5.00 -0.18 -10.67
CA LEU A 19 4.88 -0.99 -11.88
C LEU A 19 3.46 -0.95 -12.47
N TYR A 20 2.44 -0.82 -11.64
CA TYR A 20 1.03 -0.91 -12.02
C TYR A 20 0.31 0.44 -12.06
N GLY A 21 1.06 1.53 -12.24
CA GLY A 21 0.49 2.88 -12.32
C GLY A 21 0.11 3.46 -10.96
N ASP A 22 0.81 3.08 -9.91
CA ASP A 22 0.53 3.46 -8.53
C ASP A 22 0.53 4.97 -8.30
N ARG A 23 1.34 5.73 -9.06
CA ARG A 23 1.27 7.21 -9.11
C ARG A 23 -0.08 7.71 -9.62
N GLY A 24 -0.73 6.95 -10.50
CA GLY A 24 -2.09 7.24 -10.96
C GLY A 24 -3.11 7.12 -9.83
N ASN A 25 -2.94 6.15 -8.92
CA ASN A 25 -3.79 6.02 -7.73
C ASN A 25 -3.66 7.25 -6.83
N ILE A 26 -2.44 7.73 -6.60
CA ILE A 26 -2.19 8.97 -5.83
C ILE A 26 -2.83 10.18 -6.52
N ALA A 27 -2.62 10.34 -7.82
CA ALA A 27 -3.21 11.44 -8.59
C ALA A 27 -4.75 11.40 -8.56
N CYS A 28 -5.34 10.20 -8.64
CA CYS A 28 -6.77 10.00 -8.52
C CYS A 28 -7.29 10.42 -7.14
N MET A 29 -6.62 10.00 -6.06
CA MET A 29 -6.98 10.40 -4.69
C MET A 29 -6.91 11.92 -4.51
N GLN A 30 -5.81 12.57 -4.95
CA GLN A 30 -5.67 14.02 -4.89
C GLN A 30 -6.81 14.74 -5.63
N LYS A 31 -7.11 14.30 -6.87
CA LYS A 31 -8.16 14.92 -7.67
C LYS A 31 -9.55 14.76 -7.06
N ARG A 32 -9.82 13.58 -6.49
CA ARG A 32 -11.11 13.32 -5.81
C ARG A 32 -11.26 14.12 -4.52
N LEU A 33 -10.19 14.40 -3.80
CA LEU A 33 -10.18 15.28 -2.62
C LEU A 33 -10.41 16.74 -3.04
N GLU A 34 -9.68 17.20 -4.06
CA GLU A 34 -9.85 18.55 -4.64
C GLU A 34 -11.31 18.83 -5.05
N TRP A 35 -11.97 17.86 -5.73
CA TRP A 35 -13.39 18.00 -6.09
C TRP A 35 -14.32 18.12 -4.89
N ARG A 36 -13.87 17.77 -3.69
CA ARG A 36 -14.61 17.87 -2.42
C ARG A 36 -14.19 19.08 -1.59
N GLY A 37 -13.31 19.92 -2.13
CA GLY A 37 -12.78 21.07 -1.40
C GLY A 37 -11.85 20.69 -0.25
N ILE A 38 -11.19 19.52 -0.35
CA ILE A 38 -10.20 19.04 0.62
C ILE A 38 -8.83 19.13 0.00
N ASP A 39 -7.90 19.80 0.66
CA ASP A 39 -6.51 19.88 0.22
C ASP A 39 -5.78 18.56 0.52
N ALA A 40 -5.00 18.08 -0.44
CA ALA A 40 -4.23 16.85 -0.30
C ALA A 40 -2.73 17.16 -0.39
N LYS A 41 -2.03 17.01 0.73
CA LYS A 41 -0.57 17.09 0.78
C LYS A 41 0.01 15.68 0.60
N VAL A 42 0.80 15.49 -0.46
CA VAL A 42 1.47 14.21 -0.71
C VAL A 42 2.95 14.32 -0.40
N SER A 43 3.42 13.44 0.46
CA SER A 43 4.83 13.24 0.78
C SER A 43 5.27 11.84 0.34
N THR A 44 6.54 11.69 -0.02
CA THR A 44 7.10 10.42 -0.48
C THR A 44 8.20 9.96 0.44
N CYS A 45 8.18 8.67 0.81
CA CYS A 45 9.33 7.98 1.41
C CYS A 45 10.01 7.20 0.30
N THR A 46 11.27 7.49 0.00
CA THR A 46 12.03 6.85 -1.08
C THR A 46 13.14 5.96 -0.51
N ASN A 47 13.75 5.15 -1.38
CA ASN A 47 14.91 4.33 -0.98
C ASN A 47 16.10 5.18 -0.49
N SER A 48 16.22 6.42 -0.92
CA SER A 48 17.28 7.35 -0.51
C SER A 48 16.91 8.25 0.66
N ASP A 49 15.62 8.41 0.96
CA ASP A 49 15.11 9.26 2.05
C ASP A 49 14.09 8.50 2.91
N HIS A 50 14.52 8.11 4.09
CA HIS A 50 13.73 7.38 5.07
C HIS A 50 13.26 8.25 6.25
N SER A 51 13.47 9.57 6.17
CA SER A 51 13.26 10.50 7.29
C SER A 51 11.79 10.83 7.56
N ILE A 52 10.87 10.31 6.75
CA ILE A 52 9.45 10.63 6.86
C ILE A 52 8.84 10.03 8.14
N ASN A 53 8.12 10.86 8.88
CA ASN A 53 7.34 10.43 10.05
C ASN A 53 5.95 9.98 9.61
N LEU A 54 5.61 8.72 9.86
CA LEU A 54 4.33 8.13 9.49
C LEU A 54 3.16 8.52 10.42
N GLU A 55 3.45 8.98 11.64
CA GLU A 55 2.40 9.38 12.60
C GLU A 55 1.53 10.54 12.11
N ASN A 56 2.07 11.38 11.22
CA ASN A 56 1.36 12.53 10.66
C ASN A 56 0.56 12.18 9.39
N ALA A 57 0.51 10.91 9.00
CA ALA A 57 -0.24 10.48 7.83
C ALA A 57 -1.72 10.30 8.16
N ASP A 58 -2.59 10.83 7.31
CA ASP A 58 -4.00 10.44 7.27
C ASP A 58 -4.20 9.18 6.42
N ILE A 59 -3.38 9.05 5.36
CA ILE A 59 -3.37 7.88 4.48
C ILE A 59 -1.93 7.50 4.16
N ILE A 60 -1.59 6.23 4.33
CA ILE A 60 -0.35 5.64 3.81
C ILE A 60 -0.69 4.78 2.59
N PHE A 61 0.04 4.97 1.49
CA PHE A 61 -0.12 4.19 0.26
C PHE A 61 1.14 3.42 -0.07
N VAL A 62 0.98 2.12 -0.38
CA VAL A 62 2.05 1.21 -0.83
C VAL A 62 1.62 0.58 -2.16
N GLY A 63 2.41 0.79 -3.19
CA GLY A 63 2.15 0.26 -4.53
C GLY A 63 2.69 -1.16 -4.76
N GLY A 64 2.68 -1.57 -6.03
CA GLY A 64 3.21 -2.86 -6.49
C GLY A 64 4.49 -2.72 -7.31
N GLY A 65 5.30 -3.75 -7.31
CA GLY A 65 6.56 -3.84 -8.04
C GLY A 65 6.88 -5.27 -8.48
N SER A 66 8.00 -5.45 -9.16
CA SER A 66 8.54 -6.78 -9.46
C SER A 66 9.05 -7.47 -8.18
N ASP A 67 9.27 -8.79 -8.24
CA ASP A 67 9.78 -9.57 -7.10
C ASP A 67 11.07 -8.96 -6.53
N ARG A 68 11.96 -8.45 -7.40
CA ARG A 68 13.20 -7.82 -6.99
C ARG A 68 12.98 -6.52 -6.21
N GLU A 69 12.11 -5.63 -6.72
CA GLU A 69 11.78 -4.39 -6.02
C GLU A 69 11.05 -4.68 -4.71
N GLN A 70 10.15 -5.67 -4.71
CA GLN A 70 9.46 -6.10 -3.49
C GLN A 70 10.43 -6.60 -2.41
N GLU A 71 11.47 -7.37 -2.77
CA GLU A 71 12.48 -7.84 -1.82
C GLU A 71 13.24 -6.67 -1.18
N ILE A 72 13.65 -5.68 -2.00
CA ILE A 72 14.31 -4.46 -1.50
C ILE A 72 13.37 -3.71 -0.56
N VAL A 73 12.15 -3.43 -1.01
CA VAL A 73 11.17 -2.66 -0.22
C VAL A 73 10.80 -3.41 1.06
N CYS A 74 10.67 -4.74 1.03
CA CYS A 74 10.41 -5.52 2.22
C CYS A 74 11.46 -5.28 3.31
N SER A 75 12.74 -5.28 2.94
CA SER A 75 13.84 -5.01 3.86
C SER A 75 13.79 -3.59 4.47
N LEU A 76 13.23 -2.64 3.73
CA LEU A 76 13.04 -1.26 4.19
C LEU A 76 11.81 -1.13 5.07
N LEU A 77 10.71 -1.77 4.70
CA LEU A 77 9.47 -1.80 5.48
C LEU A 77 9.66 -2.51 6.83
N LEU A 78 10.45 -3.59 6.87
CA LEU A 78 10.77 -4.29 8.11
C LEU A 78 11.47 -3.40 9.14
N LYS A 79 12.28 -2.43 8.69
CA LYS A 79 12.89 -1.44 9.59
C LYS A 79 11.89 -0.46 10.20
N LYS A 80 10.73 -0.31 9.55
CA LYS A 80 9.60 0.53 9.98
C LYS A 80 8.41 -0.29 10.48
N LYS A 81 8.60 -1.59 10.71
CA LYS A 81 7.51 -2.51 11.06
C LYS A 81 6.70 -2.01 12.26
N ASP A 82 7.37 -1.67 13.35
CA ASP A 82 6.69 -1.24 14.59
C ASP A 82 5.93 0.08 14.36
N GLU A 83 6.53 1.01 13.60
CA GLU A 83 5.91 2.30 13.26
C GLU A 83 4.64 2.10 12.42
N ILE A 84 4.70 1.24 11.39
CA ILE A 84 3.55 0.94 10.52
C ILE A 84 2.48 0.15 11.29
N THR A 85 2.89 -0.82 12.11
CA THR A 85 1.96 -1.60 12.93
C THR A 85 1.22 -0.69 13.89
N ASN A 86 1.93 0.16 14.63
CA ASN A 86 1.32 1.12 15.54
C ASN A 86 0.36 2.08 14.83
N TYR A 87 0.74 2.56 13.65
CA TYR A 87 -0.13 3.42 12.84
C TYR A 87 -1.46 2.72 12.50
N VAL A 88 -1.41 1.47 12.02
CA VAL A 88 -2.61 0.69 11.66
C VAL A 88 -3.45 0.35 12.89
N GLU A 89 -2.83 -0.11 13.97
CA GLU A 89 -3.53 -0.50 15.22
C GLU A 89 -4.21 0.71 15.89
N ASN A 90 -3.70 1.92 15.69
CA ASN A 90 -4.32 3.15 16.16
C ASN A 90 -5.37 3.73 15.17
N GLY A 91 -5.80 2.95 14.19
CA GLY A 91 -6.87 3.32 13.25
C GLY A 91 -6.41 4.10 12.02
N GLY A 92 -5.11 4.13 11.73
CA GLY A 92 -4.55 4.73 10.52
C GLY A 92 -5.00 4.01 9.25
N VAL A 93 -5.16 4.73 8.16
CA VAL A 93 -5.61 4.19 6.88
C VAL A 93 -4.40 3.79 6.02
N LEU A 94 -4.23 2.49 5.82
CA LEU A 94 -3.19 1.93 4.95
C LEU A 94 -3.82 1.32 3.69
N VAL A 95 -3.46 1.85 2.53
CA VAL A 95 -3.87 1.33 1.22
C VAL A 95 -2.68 0.63 0.57
N ALA A 96 -2.80 -0.67 0.34
CA ALA A 96 -1.75 -1.48 -0.27
C ALA A 96 -2.27 -2.19 -1.52
N VAL A 97 -1.49 -2.16 -2.59
CA VAL A 97 -1.87 -2.69 -3.90
C VAL A 97 -0.86 -3.73 -4.35
N CYS A 98 -1.36 -4.86 -4.90
CA CYS A 98 -0.56 -5.93 -5.51
C CYS A 98 0.56 -6.42 -4.55
N GLY A 99 1.83 -6.24 -4.92
CA GLY A 99 2.97 -6.62 -4.10
C GLY A 99 3.00 -5.94 -2.73
N GLY A 100 2.61 -4.67 -2.66
CA GLY A 100 2.48 -3.98 -1.38
C GLY A 100 1.51 -4.67 -0.42
N TYR A 101 0.39 -5.18 -0.93
CA TYR A 101 -0.56 -5.97 -0.13
C TYR A 101 0.06 -7.29 0.35
N GLN A 102 0.80 -7.99 -0.52
CA GLN A 102 1.48 -9.24 -0.17
C GLN A 102 2.50 -9.04 0.95
N LEU A 103 3.24 -7.93 0.93
CA LEU A 103 4.24 -7.59 1.95
C LEU A 103 3.64 -7.28 3.33
N LEU A 104 2.35 -6.97 3.43
CA LEU A 104 1.67 -6.82 4.72
C LEU A 104 1.38 -8.16 5.42
N GLY A 105 1.40 -9.26 4.67
CA GLY A 105 1.21 -10.61 5.20
C GLY A 105 2.41 -11.14 5.97
N LYS A 106 2.33 -12.42 6.37
CA LYS A 106 3.39 -13.13 7.10
C LYS A 106 4.60 -13.39 6.21
N TYR A 107 4.36 -13.82 4.98
CA TYR A 107 5.39 -14.06 3.98
C TYR A 107 4.81 -14.07 2.57
N TYR A 108 5.71 -13.89 1.61
CA TYR A 108 5.48 -14.03 0.19
C TYR A 108 6.49 -15.03 -0.37
N GLN A 109 6.00 -16.17 -0.87
CA GLN A 109 6.80 -17.23 -1.47
C GLN A 109 6.77 -17.09 -2.99
N THR A 110 7.91 -16.82 -3.60
CA THR A 110 8.11 -16.94 -5.05
C THR A 110 8.58 -18.36 -5.40
N ALA A 111 8.74 -18.65 -6.70
CA ALA A 111 9.33 -19.92 -7.14
C ALA A 111 10.76 -20.13 -6.63
N ASN A 112 11.50 -19.05 -6.36
CA ASN A 112 12.93 -19.08 -6.06
C ASN A 112 13.31 -18.59 -4.67
N SER A 113 12.43 -17.85 -4.00
CA SER A 113 12.74 -17.22 -2.72
C SER A 113 11.49 -17.11 -1.84
N LYS A 114 11.72 -17.00 -0.54
CA LYS A 114 10.71 -16.66 0.46
C LYS A 114 11.07 -15.34 1.10
N ILE A 115 10.18 -14.36 0.97
CA ILE A 115 10.31 -13.03 1.55
C ILE A 115 9.46 -12.98 2.81
N GLU A 116 10.05 -12.68 3.96
CA GLU A 116 9.32 -12.49 5.21
C GLU A 116 8.60 -11.14 5.17
N GLY A 117 7.27 -11.13 5.33
CA GLY A 117 6.47 -9.92 5.32
C GLY A 117 6.39 -9.22 6.68
N LEU A 118 5.62 -8.14 6.74
CA LEU A 118 5.41 -7.38 7.98
C LEU A 118 4.58 -8.15 9.03
N GLY A 119 3.73 -9.09 8.59
CA GLY A 119 2.86 -9.86 9.48
C GLY A 119 1.75 -9.04 10.14
N ILE A 120 1.39 -7.89 9.55
CA ILE A 120 0.27 -7.05 10.01
C ILE A 120 -1.06 -7.74 9.68
N LEU A 121 -1.13 -8.41 8.53
CA LEU A 121 -2.28 -9.21 8.13
C LEU A 121 -2.01 -10.69 8.34
N ASP A 122 -3.02 -11.43 8.81
CA ASP A 122 -2.95 -12.89 8.96
C ASP A 122 -3.20 -13.60 7.60
N ILE A 123 -2.36 -13.27 6.63
CA ILE A 123 -2.35 -13.84 5.29
C ILE A 123 -0.94 -14.24 4.90
N TYR A 124 -0.83 -15.06 3.85
CA TYR A 124 0.43 -15.37 3.19
C TYR A 124 0.21 -15.61 1.71
N THR A 125 1.26 -15.53 0.93
CA THR A 125 1.22 -15.80 -0.51
C THR A 125 2.17 -16.95 -0.83
N ASP A 126 1.62 -18.01 -1.43
CA ASP A 126 2.40 -19.12 -1.98
C ASP A 126 2.32 -19.12 -3.50
N ALA A 127 3.46 -19.39 -4.16
CA ALA A 127 3.48 -19.59 -5.59
C ALA A 127 2.77 -20.90 -5.93
N GLY A 128 1.75 -20.82 -6.80
CA GLY A 128 1.09 -22.00 -7.35
C GLY A 128 1.77 -22.49 -8.64
N ASP A 129 1.39 -23.68 -9.07
CA ASP A 129 1.90 -24.29 -10.32
C ASP A 129 1.41 -23.54 -11.57
N THR A 130 0.31 -22.80 -11.46
CA THR A 130 -0.30 -22.06 -12.57
C THR A 130 -0.67 -20.65 -12.14
N ARG A 131 -0.64 -19.71 -13.10
CA ARG A 131 -1.14 -18.35 -12.87
C ARG A 131 -2.67 -18.36 -12.85
N LEU A 132 -3.25 -17.78 -11.80
CA LEU A 132 -4.67 -17.51 -11.69
C LEU A 132 -4.98 -16.19 -12.41
N ILE A 133 -5.27 -16.27 -13.71
CA ILE A 133 -5.63 -15.11 -14.54
C ILE A 133 -7.01 -15.38 -15.14
N GLY A 134 -7.96 -14.46 -14.94
CA GLY A 134 -9.30 -14.58 -15.49
C GLY A 134 -10.23 -13.50 -14.96
N ASN A 135 -11.42 -13.48 -15.52
CA ASN A 135 -12.51 -12.66 -15.02
C ASN A 135 -13.13 -13.34 -13.80
N VAL A 136 -13.31 -12.59 -12.73
CA VAL A 136 -13.94 -13.07 -11.50
C VAL A 136 -15.13 -12.20 -11.14
N VAL A 137 -16.15 -12.80 -10.55
CA VAL A 137 -17.28 -12.09 -9.95
C VAL A 137 -17.18 -12.28 -8.46
N LEU A 138 -17.10 -11.18 -7.71
CA LEU A 138 -16.99 -11.20 -6.27
C LEU A 138 -18.31 -10.82 -5.61
N GLU A 139 -18.66 -11.51 -4.54
CA GLU A 139 -19.69 -11.10 -3.60
C GLU A 139 -19.01 -10.66 -2.30
N SER A 140 -19.48 -9.57 -1.73
CA SER A 140 -18.97 -9.05 -0.47
C SER A 140 -20.14 -8.62 0.41
N GLU A 141 -20.06 -8.93 1.69
CA GLU A 141 -21.03 -8.44 2.68
C GLU A 141 -20.99 -6.91 2.84
N LEU A 142 -19.89 -6.27 2.45
CA LEU A 142 -19.72 -4.80 2.50
C LEU A 142 -20.44 -4.08 1.36
N PHE A 143 -20.81 -4.79 0.29
CA PHE A 143 -21.42 -4.20 -0.90
C PHE A 143 -22.70 -4.98 -1.25
N SER A 144 -23.77 -4.24 -1.50
CA SER A 144 -25.06 -4.82 -1.93
C SER A 144 -25.07 -5.33 -3.37
N GLN A 145 -24.01 -5.10 -4.13
CA GLN A 145 -23.88 -5.49 -5.54
C GLN A 145 -22.66 -6.39 -5.74
N LYS A 146 -22.78 -7.31 -6.72
CA LYS A 146 -21.64 -8.09 -7.19
C LYS A 146 -20.64 -7.17 -7.89
N ILE A 147 -19.36 -7.39 -7.64
CA ILE A 147 -18.26 -6.65 -8.24
C ILE A 147 -17.62 -7.56 -9.29
N CYS A 148 -17.50 -7.06 -10.53
CA CYS A 148 -16.87 -7.76 -11.65
C CYS A 148 -15.55 -7.09 -12.01
#